data_3869b66472ea838ccd86dfa8779281da
#
_entry.id   3869b66472ea838ccd86dfa8779281da
#
_cell.length_a   1.000
_cell.length_b   1.000
_cell.length_c   1.000
_cell.angle_alpha   90.00
_cell.angle_beta   90.00
_cell.angle_gamma   90.00
#
_symmetry.space_group_name_H-M   'P 1'
#
loop_
_entity.id
_entity.type
_entity.pdbx_description
1 polymer ?
#
loop_
_entity_poly.entity_id
_entity_poly.type
_entity_poly.pdbx_seq_one_letter_code
_entity_poly.pdbx_strand_id
1 'polypeptide(L)'
;AIGARTTESQIHRELASGISAPIGFKNGTDGNIKIATDAIQSASRGHHFLSVHKNGQVAIVHTKGNPDCHVILRGGKTPNYDAASVAAACKELEAAGLPATLMVDCSHGNSSKQHERQIVVADEIAAQLSAGSRQVFGLMVESHIKGGAQKFTPGKDQVSGLEYGKSITDACIDWDSSVRVMQTLSDAVKARRG
;
A
#
# COMPACT_ATOMS: atom_id res chain seq x y z
N ALA A 1 -1.40 -1.04 6.00
CA ALA A 1 -2.15 -1.32 4.76
C ALA A 1 -2.81 -2.69 4.84
N ILE A 2 -3.98 -2.81 4.23
CA ILE A 2 -4.69 -4.08 4.07
C ILE A 2 -4.34 -4.64 2.68
N GLY A 3 -3.83 -5.87 2.64
CA GLY A 3 -3.38 -6.53 1.42
C GLY A 3 -4.52 -6.90 0.47
N ALA A 4 -4.19 -7.05 -0.81
CA ALA A 4 -5.18 -7.34 -1.88
C ALA A 4 -6.02 -8.61 -1.61
N ARG A 5 -5.45 -9.60 -0.92
CA ARG A 5 -6.15 -10.86 -0.58
C ARG A 5 -7.08 -10.75 0.60
N THR A 6 -6.99 -9.68 1.38
CA THR A 6 -7.76 -9.45 2.61
C THR A 6 -8.61 -8.17 2.56
N THR A 7 -8.58 -7.42 1.47
CA THR A 7 -9.41 -6.21 1.27
C THR A 7 -10.92 -6.53 1.35
N GLU A 8 -11.35 -7.72 0.93
CA GLU A 8 -12.73 -8.20 1.09
C GLU A 8 -13.10 -8.61 2.51
N SER A 9 -12.12 -8.89 3.36
CA SER A 9 -12.36 -9.45 4.69
C SER A 9 -13.09 -8.47 5.59
N GLN A 10 -14.26 -8.87 6.08
CA GLN A 10 -15.07 -8.09 7.02
C GLN A 10 -14.30 -7.80 8.31
N ILE A 11 -13.55 -8.77 8.83
CA ILE A 11 -12.73 -8.60 10.04
C ILE A 11 -11.71 -7.47 9.86
N HIS A 12 -11.03 -7.40 8.71
CA HIS A 12 -10.04 -6.35 8.43
C HIS A 12 -10.71 -4.98 8.28
N ARG A 13 -11.90 -4.90 7.68
CA ARG A 13 -12.68 -3.66 7.57
C ARG A 13 -13.17 -3.16 8.93
N GLU A 14 -13.62 -4.05 9.78
CA GLU A 14 -14.03 -3.75 11.17
C GLU A 14 -12.84 -3.26 12.00
N LEU A 15 -11.69 -3.94 11.93
CA LEU A 15 -10.47 -3.50 12.61
C LEU A 15 -10.02 -2.13 12.11
N ALA A 16 -10.00 -1.90 10.80
CA ALA A 16 -9.65 -0.62 10.22
C ALA A 16 -10.57 0.51 10.72
N SER A 17 -11.85 0.24 10.92
CA SER A 17 -12.84 1.22 11.43
C SER A 17 -12.56 1.70 12.85
N GLY A 18 -11.76 0.97 13.62
CA GLY A 18 -11.40 1.29 15.01
C GLY A 18 -10.00 1.85 15.20
N ILE A 19 -9.21 1.96 14.13
CA ILE A 19 -7.82 2.43 14.20
C ILE A 19 -7.78 3.95 13.98
N SER A 20 -7.05 4.66 14.83
CA SER A 20 -6.85 6.12 14.76
C SER A 20 -5.61 6.49 13.94
N ALA A 21 -5.43 5.82 12.80
CA ALA A 21 -4.36 6.08 11.85
C ALA A 21 -4.87 5.87 10.42
N PRO A 22 -4.30 6.52 9.40
CA PRO A 22 -4.65 6.27 8.01
C PRO A 22 -4.44 4.80 7.62
N ILE A 23 -5.45 4.19 7.00
CA ILE A 23 -5.42 2.80 6.54
C ILE A 23 -5.61 2.75 5.03
N GLY A 24 -4.62 2.19 4.33
CA GLY A 24 -4.71 1.94 2.90
C GLY A 24 -5.25 0.54 2.59
N PHE A 25 -6.22 0.46 1.69
CA PHE A 25 -6.74 -0.79 1.13
C PHE A 25 -6.20 -0.99 -0.28
N LYS A 26 -5.50 -2.10 -0.51
CA LYS A 26 -4.98 -2.43 -1.83
C LYS A 26 -6.10 -2.91 -2.75
N ASN A 27 -6.06 -2.53 -4.04
CA ASN A 27 -6.94 -3.11 -5.06
C ASN A 27 -6.76 -4.63 -5.16
N GLY A 28 -7.76 -5.31 -5.71
CA GLY A 28 -7.73 -6.77 -5.90
C GLY A 28 -6.53 -7.22 -6.75
N THR A 29 -6.18 -8.51 -6.65
CA THR A 29 -5.06 -9.10 -7.40
C THR A 29 -5.31 -9.12 -8.91
N ASP A 30 -6.56 -8.99 -9.34
CA ASP A 30 -7.00 -8.84 -10.73
C ASP A 30 -6.93 -7.39 -11.25
N GLY A 31 -6.70 -6.42 -10.35
CA GLY A 31 -6.69 -4.98 -10.62
C GLY A 31 -7.98 -4.25 -10.22
N ASN A 32 -8.99 -4.96 -9.70
CA ASN A 32 -10.29 -4.39 -9.34
C ASN A 32 -10.17 -3.37 -8.19
N ILE A 33 -10.54 -2.13 -8.46
CA ILE A 33 -10.50 -1.02 -7.49
C ILE A 33 -11.77 -0.98 -6.64
N LYS A 34 -12.91 -1.41 -7.18
CA LYS A 34 -14.20 -1.37 -6.49
C LYS A 34 -14.16 -2.06 -5.13
N ILE A 35 -13.44 -3.16 -5.00
CA ILE A 35 -13.27 -3.90 -3.75
C ILE A 35 -12.61 -3.03 -2.66
N ALA A 36 -11.67 -2.17 -3.04
CA ALA A 36 -11.00 -1.24 -2.12
C ALA A 36 -11.90 -0.05 -1.78
N THR A 37 -12.69 0.47 -2.74
CA THR A 37 -13.68 1.53 -2.46
C THR A 37 -14.77 1.05 -1.51
N ASP A 38 -15.28 -0.16 -1.71
CA ASP A 38 -16.27 -0.78 -0.81
C ASP A 38 -15.68 -0.98 0.61
N ALA A 39 -14.40 -1.37 0.70
CA ALA A 39 -13.70 -1.51 1.98
C ALA A 39 -13.56 -0.18 2.72
N ILE A 40 -13.22 0.91 2.02
CA ILE A 40 -13.13 2.26 2.58
C ILE A 40 -14.51 2.72 3.09
N GLN A 41 -15.56 2.55 2.29
CA GLN A 41 -16.92 2.91 2.68
C GLN A 41 -17.38 2.14 3.91
N SER A 42 -17.03 0.86 4.02
CA SER A 42 -17.30 0.05 5.20
C SER A 42 -16.50 0.54 6.41
N ALA A 43 -15.17 0.67 6.27
CA ALA A 43 -14.28 1.05 7.37
C ALA A 43 -14.50 2.50 7.85
N SER A 44 -15.03 3.39 7.01
CA SER A 44 -15.36 4.77 7.41
C SER A 44 -16.57 4.87 8.34
N ARG A 45 -17.30 3.79 8.54
CA ARG A 45 -18.48 3.72 9.43
C ARG A 45 -18.17 2.97 10.71
N GLY A 46 -18.94 3.24 11.75
CA GLY A 46 -18.85 2.50 13.00
C GLY A 46 -19.37 1.05 12.86
N HIS A 47 -18.70 0.14 13.55
CA HIS A 47 -19.03 -1.28 13.60
C HIS A 47 -19.20 -1.77 15.05
N HIS A 48 -19.91 -2.86 15.21
CA HIS A 48 -20.08 -3.56 16.49
C HIS A 48 -19.68 -5.02 16.28
N PHE A 49 -18.67 -5.49 17.02
CA PHE A 49 -18.19 -6.87 16.90
C PHE A 49 -17.64 -7.41 18.22
N LEU A 50 -17.60 -8.73 18.33
CA LEU A 50 -17.01 -9.40 19.48
C LEU A 50 -15.50 -9.36 19.41
N SER A 51 -14.85 -9.01 20.52
CA SER A 51 -13.40 -9.03 20.66
C SER A 51 -13.03 -9.38 22.10
N VAL A 52 -11.72 -9.52 22.35
CA VAL A 52 -11.19 -9.80 23.68
C VAL A 52 -10.54 -8.51 24.21
N HIS A 53 -11.01 -8.06 25.37
CA HIS A 53 -10.41 -6.95 26.07
C HIS A 53 -9.04 -7.32 26.64
N LYS A 54 -8.17 -6.35 26.91
CA LYS A 54 -6.80 -6.56 27.41
C LYS A 54 -6.72 -7.37 28.70
N ASN A 55 -7.78 -7.39 29.52
CA ASN A 55 -7.89 -8.21 30.72
C ASN A 55 -8.36 -9.66 30.47
N GLY A 56 -8.49 -10.07 29.19
CA GLY A 56 -8.88 -11.43 28.81
C GLY A 56 -10.40 -11.67 28.76
N GLN A 57 -11.23 -10.66 29.02
CA GLN A 57 -12.69 -10.78 28.96
C GLN A 57 -13.22 -10.56 27.54
N VAL A 58 -14.21 -11.35 27.15
CA VAL A 58 -14.96 -11.11 25.91
C VAL A 58 -15.80 -9.85 26.06
N ALA A 59 -15.78 -9.00 25.06
CA ALA A 59 -16.50 -7.73 25.05
C ALA A 59 -17.08 -7.45 23.66
N ILE A 60 -18.13 -6.66 23.60
CA ILE A 60 -18.61 -6.05 22.36
C ILE A 60 -17.83 -4.74 22.18
N VAL A 61 -17.08 -4.67 21.09
CA VAL A 61 -16.36 -3.45 20.70
C VAL A 61 -17.24 -2.63 19.78
N HIS A 62 -17.30 -1.32 20.06
CA HIS A 62 -17.96 -0.31 19.23
C HIS A 62 -16.90 0.59 18.63
N THR A 63 -16.77 0.59 17.30
CA THR A 63 -15.87 1.52 16.60
C THR A 63 -16.64 2.75 16.11
N LYS A 64 -15.93 3.83 15.83
CA LYS A 64 -16.54 5.09 15.34
C LYS A 64 -16.46 5.26 13.84
N GLY A 65 -15.73 4.39 13.16
CA GLY A 65 -15.31 4.57 11.78
C GLY A 65 -13.96 5.28 11.66
N ASN A 66 -13.27 5.02 10.56
CA ASN A 66 -11.99 5.63 10.23
C ASN A 66 -12.13 6.44 8.93
N PRO A 67 -12.18 7.79 9.02
CA PRO A 67 -12.33 8.65 7.84
C PRO A 67 -11.06 8.73 6.98
N ASP A 68 -9.90 8.30 7.52
CA ASP A 68 -8.59 8.42 6.87
C ASP A 68 -8.20 7.14 6.10
N CYS A 69 -9.20 6.41 5.59
CA CYS A 69 -8.96 5.27 4.71
C CYS A 69 -8.76 5.73 3.26
N HIS A 70 -7.87 5.03 2.53
CA HIS A 70 -7.53 5.36 1.15
C HIS A 70 -7.25 4.11 0.30
N VAL A 71 -7.26 4.27 -1.02
CA VAL A 71 -6.87 3.23 -1.97
C VAL A 71 -5.35 3.18 -2.14
N ILE A 72 -4.82 1.97 -2.30
CA ILE A 72 -3.46 1.72 -2.74
C ILE A 72 -3.50 0.94 -4.05
N LEU A 73 -2.98 1.52 -5.13
CA LEU A 73 -2.79 0.82 -6.41
C LEU A 73 -1.56 -0.07 -6.31
N ARG A 74 -1.74 -1.39 -6.44
CA ARG A 74 -0.67 -2.38 -6.35
C ARG A 74 -0.42 -3.15 -7.65
N GLY A 75 -1.10 -2.73 -8.75
CA GLY A 75 -1.15 -3.51 -9.98
C GLY A 75 -2.13 -4.68 -9.89
N GLY A 76 -2.35 -5.31 -11.01
CA GLY A 76 -3.17 -6.51 -11.18
C GLY A 76 -2.50 -7.46 -12.16
N LYS A 77 -3.24 -7.87 -13.21
CA LYS A 77 -2.67 -8.58 -14.37
C LYS A 77 -1.67 -7.72 -15.13
N THR A 78 -1.89 -6.41 -15.10
CA THR A 78 -1.01 -5.35 -15.63
C THR A 78 -0.70 -4.34 -14.55
N PRO A 79 0.42 -3.60 -14.63
CA PRO A 79 0.66 -2.42 -13.79
C PRO A 79 -0.47 -1.39 -13.91
N ASN A 80 -0.68 -0.58 -12.84
CA ASN A 80 -1.72 0.46 -12.80
C ASN A 80 -1.22 1.76 -12.14
N TYR A 81 0.03 2.12 -12.35
CA TYR A 81 0.66 3.32 -11.79
C TYR A 81 0.84 4.46 -12.79
N ASP A 82 0.63 4.21 -14.08
CA ASP A 82 0.70 5.24 -15.12
C ASP A 82 -0.40 6.31 -14.94
N ALA A 83 -0.18 7.49 -15.52
CA ALA A 83 -1.06 8.65 -15.33
C ALA A 83 -2.53 8.36 -15.75
N ALA A 84 -2.75 7.56 -16.79
CA ALA A 84 -4.09 7.21 -17.23
C ALA A 84 -4.80 6.28 -16.23
N SER A 85 -4.08 5.27 -15.70
CA SER A 85 -4.57 4.36 -14.66
C SER A 85 -4.89 5.09 -13.36
N VAL A 86 -4.01 6.00 -12.93
CA VAL A 86 -4.22 6.84 -11.74
C VAL A 86 -5.45 7.72 -11.91
N ALA A 87 -5.59 8.39 -13.08
CA ALA A 87 -6.75 9.23 -13.37
C ALA A 87 -8.06 8.44 -13.42
N ALA A 88 -8.04 7.23 -13.99
CA ALA A 88 -9.21 6.34 -14.02
C ALA A 88 -9.62 5.92 -12.60
N ALA A 89 -8.66 5.52 -11.76
CA ALA A 89 -8.91 5.18 -10.37
C ALA A 89 -9.49 6.36 -9.57
N CYS A 90 -8.97 7.57 -9.77
CA CYS A 90 -9.48 8.77 -9.12
C CYS A 90 -10.93 9.08 -9.53
N LYS A 91 -11.31 8.87 -10.80
CA LYS A 91 -12.70 9.00 -11.24
C LYS A 91 -13.63 8.00 -10.56
N GLU A 92 -13.19 6.76 -10.37
CA GLU A 92 -13.98 5.76 -9.61
C GLU A 92 -14.16 6.17 -8.15
N LEU A 93 -13.12 6.74 -7.52
CA LEU A 93 -13.20 7.28 -6.17
C LEU A 93 -14.20 8.43 -6.09
N GLU A 94 -14.16 9.40 -7.01
CA GLU A 94 -15.12 10.51 -7.09
C GLU A 94 -16.55 9.99 -7.25
N ALA A 95 -16.77 9.03 -8.15
CA ALA A 95 -18.08 8.42 -8.35
C ALA A 95 -18.61 7.70 -7.10
N ALA A 96 -17.71 7.21 -6.25
CA ALA A 96 -18.04 6.60 -4.96
C ALA A 96 -18.18 7.64 -3.80
N GLY A 97 -18.03 8.94 -4.08
CA GLY A 97 -18.07 10.02 -3.08
C GLY A 97 -16.83 10.06 -2.16
N LEU A 98 -15.72 9.52 -2.62
CA LEU A 98 -14.44 9.48 -1.89
C LEU A 98 -13.45 10.52 -2.43
N PRO A 99 -12.47 10.96 -1.63
CA PRO A 99 -11.41 11.84 -2.13
C PRO A 99 -10.67 11.22 -3.33
N ALA A 100 -10.48 12.01 -4.40
CA ALA A 100 -9.79 11.60 -5.63
C ALA A 100 -8.26 11.58 -5.44
N THR A 101 -7.80 10.93 -4.39
CA THR A 101 -6.38 10.79 -4.06
C THR A 101 -6.08 9.36 -3.60
N LEU A 102 -4.92 8.86 -3.95
CA LEU A 102 -4.54 7.49 -3.70
C LEU A 102 -3.04 7.34 -3.43
N MET A 103 -2.64 6.19 -2.94
CA MET A 103 -1.24 5.76 -2.80
C MET A 103 -0.89 4.75 -3.91
N VAL A 104 0.36 4.72 -4.34
CA VAL A 104 0.87 3.71 -5.27
C VAL A 104 1.87 2.80 -4.55
N ASP A 105 1.63 1.50 -4.61
CA ASP A 105 2.58 0.47 -4.21
C ASP A 105 3.51 0.20 -5.40
N CYS A 106 4.79 0.50 -5.25
CA CYS A 106 5.80 0.34 -6.29
C CYS A 106 6.18 -1.13 -6.53
N SER A 107 5.86 -2.03 -5.59
CA SER A 107 6.15 -3.46 -5.68
C SER A 107 5.01 -4.26 -6.35
N HIS A 108 4.92 -5.55 -6.08
CA HIS A 108 3.85 -6.46 -6.47
C HIS A 108 3.56 -6.46 -7.99
N GLY A 109 2.31 -6.21 -8.40
CA GLY A 109 1.92 -6.17 -9.80
C GLY A 109 2.53 -5.01 -10.57
N ASN A 110 2.76 -3.88 -9.91
CA ASN A 110 3.36 -2.70 -10.52
C ASN A 110 4.81 -2.90 -10.93
N SER A 111 5.60 -3.64 -10.15
CA SER A 111 6.97 -4.02 -10.51
C SER A 111 7.07 -5.33 -11.29
N SER A 112 5.95 -6.01 -11.58
CA SER A 112 5.95 -7.37 -12.13
C SER A 112 6.78 -8.33 -11.27
N LYS A 113 6.79 -8.14 -9.95
CA LYS A 113 7.57 -8.90 -8.94
C LYS A 113 9.09 -8.82 -9.13
N GLN A 114 9.59 -7.82 -9.83
CA GLN A 114 11.02 -7.53 -9.98
C GLN A 114 11.35 -6.33 -9.09
N HIS A 115 12.06 -6.56 -8.00
CA HIS A 115 12.25 -5.54 -6.95
C HIS A 115 12.94 -4.27 -7.45
N GLU A 116 13.90 -4.38 -8.39
CA GLU A 116 14.58 -3.21 -8.98
C GLU A 116 13.61 -2.30 -9.77
N ARG A 117 12.53 -2.87 -10.33
CA ARG A 117 11.53 -2.10 -11.07
C ARG A 117 10.71 -1.16 -10.19
N GLN A 118 10.77 -1.29 -8.88
CA GLN A 118 10.18 -0.32 -7.96
C GLN A 118 10.73 1.08 -8.19
N ILE A 119 12.02 1.20 -8.58
CA ILE A 119 12.65 2.48 -8.91
C ILE A 119 11.99 3.09 -10.14
N VAL A 120 11.74 2.30 -11.18
CA VAL A 120 11.06 2.75 -12.40
C VAL A 120 9.64 3.26 -12.11
N VAL A 121 8.91 2.55 -11.24
CA VAL A 121 7.56 2.98 -10.81
C VAL A 121 7.65 4.31 -10.06
N ALA A 122 8.61 4.46 -9.15
CA ALA A 122 8.80 5.69 -8.39
C ALA A 122 9.22 6.87 -9.29
N ASP A 123 10.09 6.64 -10.28
CA ASP A 123 10.51 7.64 -11.25
C ASP A 123 9.32 8.13 -12.11
N GLU A 124 8.43 7.23 -12.54
CA GLU A 124 7.19 7.60 -13.26
C GLU A 124 6.24 8.44 -12.39
N ILE A 125 6.04 8.06 -11.12
CA ILE A 125 5.23 8.86 -10.21
C ILE A 125 5.88 10.22 -9.94
N ALA A 126 7.21 10.29 -9.83
CA ALA A 126 7.93 11.57 -9.70
C ALA A 126 7.70 12.48 -10.90
N ALA A 127 7.68 11.91 -12.13
CA ALA A 127 7.36 12.67 -13.34
C ALA A 127 5.94 13.23 -13.30
N GLN A 128 4.95 12.43 -12.90
CA GLN A 128 3.56 12.87 -12.74
C GLN A 128 3.44 13.99 -11.70
N LEU A 129 4.14 13.87 -10.56
CA LEU A 129 4.15 14.90 -9.52
C LEU A 129 4.79 16.21 -10.05
N SER A 130 5.93 16.12 -10.72
CA SER A 130 6.61 17.27 -11.31
C SER A 130 5.77 17.98 -12.38
N ALA A 131 4.94 17.23 -13.10
CA ALA A 131 3.95 17.75 -14.05
C ALA A 131 2.70 18.37 -13.38
N GLY A 132 2.66 18.45 -12.05
CA GLY A 132 1.59 19.10 -11.28
C GLY A 132 0.50 18.18 -10.74
N SER A 133 0.56 16.86 -10.95
CA SER A 133 -0.43 15.92 -10.40
C SER A 133 -0.50 16.01 -8.88
N ARG A 134 -1.73 15.99 -8.35
CA ARG A 134 -2.01 15.93 -6.90
C ARG A 134 -2.78 14.66 -6.51
N GLN A 135 -2.96 13.74 -7.45
CA GLN A 135 -3.74 12.53 -7.26
C GLN A 135 -3.00 11.47 -6.43
N VAL A 136 -1.68 11.39 -6.58
CA VAL A 136 -0.85 10.48 -5.76
C VAL A 136 -0.28 11.27 -4.58
N PHE A 137 -0.70 10.89 -3.36
CA PHE A 137 -0.22 11.55 -2.14
C PHE A 137 0.92 10.77 -1.45
N GLY A 138 1.16 9.52 -1.83
CA GLY A 138 2.19 8.70 -1.22
C GLY A 138 2.54 7.46 -2.03
N LEU A 139 3.71 6.91 -1.75
CA LEU A 139 4.19 5.66 -2.32
C LEU A 139 4.46 4.64 -1.22
N MET A 140 4.38 3.37 -1.60
CA MET A 140 4.80 2.24 -0.77
C MET A 140 5.94 1.53 -1.50
N VAL A 141 7.05 1.31 -0.81
CA VAL A 141 8.26 0.69 -1.37
C VAL A 141 8.71 -0.44 -0.45
N GLU A 142 8.99 -1.60 -1.01
CA GLU A 142 9.62 -2.70 -0.29
C GLU A 142 11.13 -2.53 -0.31
N SER A 143 11.69 -2.17 0.84
CA SER A 143 13.08 -1.78 1.04
C SER A 143 13.70 -2.51 2.22
N HIS A 144 14.99 -2.82 2.11
CA HIS A 144 15.79 -3.38 3.20
C HIS A 144 17.23 -2.82 3.14
N ILE A 145 18.09 -3.20 4.09
CA ILE A 145 19.50 -2.78 4.08
C ILE A 145 20.21 -3.30 2.83
N LYS A 146 19.96 -4.57 2.45
CA LYS A 146 20.51 -5.21 1.26
C LYS A 146 19.41 -5.59 0.29
N GLY A 147 19.70 -5.48 -0.99
CA GLY A 147 18.77 -5.79 -2.07
C GLY A 147 18.51 -7.28 -2.26
N GLY A 148 17.36 -7.57 -2.88
CA GLY A 148 16.93 -8.91 -3.17
C GLY A 148 16.25 -9.63 -2.02
N ALA A 149 16.24 -10.95 -2.08
CA ALA A 149 15.75 -11.84 -1.03
C ALA A 149 16.65 -13.06 -0.89
N GLN A 150 16.55 -13.75 0.24
CA GLN A 150 17.19 -15.03 0.52
C GLN A 150 16.14 -16.03 0.99
N LYS A 151 16.37 -17.30 0.72
CA LYS A 151 15.49 -18.37 1.18
C LYS A 151 15.86 -18.77 2.61
N PHE A 152 14.84 -19.06 3.39
CA PHE A 152 14.98 -19.65 4.72
C PHE A 152 13.88 -20.68 4.95
N THR A 153 14.25 -21.90 5.30
CA THR A 153 13.33 -22.99 5.58
C THR A 153 13.48 -23.38 7.04
N PRO A 154 12.50 -23.06 7.92
CA PRO A 154 12.54 -23.47 9.32
C PRO A 154 12.77 -24.98 9.47
N GLY A 155 13.67 -25.36 10.36
CA GLY A 155 14.02 -26.75 10.62
C GLY A 155 15.03 -27.38 9.62
N LYS A 156 15.38 -26.68 8.53
CA LYS A 156 16.41 -27.10 7.57
C LYS A 156 17.61 -26.17 7.55
N ASP A 157 17.36 -24.85 7.51
CA ASP A 157 18.40 -23.85 7.40
C ASP A 157 18.82 -23.34 8.78
N GLN A 158 20.10 -23.02 8.93
CA GLN A 158 20.63 -22.39 10.14
C GLN A 158 20.46 -20.86 10.04
N VAL A 159 19.96 -20.23 11.12
CA VAL A 159 19.83 -18.76 11.20
C VAL A 159 21.18 -18.06 11.01
N SER A 160 22.27 -18.69 11.49
CA SER A 160 23.64 -18.17 11.31
C SER A 160 24.12 -18.11 9.86
N GLY A 161 23.46 -18.83 8.94
CA GLY A 161 23.74 -18.76 7.52
C GLY A 161 23.04 -17.63 6.77
N LEU A 162 22.14 -16.89 7.44
CA LEU A 162 21.44 -15.78 6.83
C LEU A 162 22.34 -14.55 6.68
N GLU A 163 22.20 -13.90 5.54
CA GLU A 163 22.82 -12.61 5.29
C GLU A 163 22.06 -11.51 6.04
N TYR A 164 22.74 -10.84 6.98
CA TYR A 164 22.12 -9.76 7.76
C TYR A 164 21.63 -8.63 6.85
N GLY A 165 20.43 -8.14 7.10
CA GLY A 165 19.86 -7.02 6.37
C GLY A 165 19.25 -7.38 5.01
N LYS A 166 19.04 -8.66 4.70
CA LYS A 166 18.42 -9.14 3.46
C LYS A 166 17.08 -9.84 3.76
N SER A 167 16.06 -9.54 2.98
CA SER A 167 14.71 -10.10 3.16
C SER A 167 14.70 -11.63 3.08
N ILE A 168 13.90 -12.27 3.93
CA ILE A 168 13.59 -13.71 3.87
C ILE A 168 12.19 -13.97 3.27
N THR A 169 11.50 -12.93 2.81
CA THR A 169 10.20 -12.96 2.15
C THR A 169 10.33 -12.39 0.74
N ASP A 170 9.61 -11.31 0.43
CA ASP A 170 9.67 -10.68 -0.88
C ASP A 170 10.98 -9.89 -1.06
N ALA A 171 11.47 -9.86 -2.31
CA ALA A 171 12.70 -9.16 -2.63
C ALA A 171 12.52 -7.64 -2.53
N CYS A 172 13.45 -6.99 -1.86
CA CYS A 172 13.45 -5.56 -1.58
C CYS A 172 14.51 -4.83 -2.41
N ILE A 173 14.34 -3.52 -2.63
CA ILE A 173 15.48 -2.67 -3.03
C ILE A 173 16.39 -2.45 -1.83
N ASP A 174 17.67 -2.15 -2.08
CA ASP A 174 18.64 -1.83 -1.04
C ASP A 174 18.47 -0.42 -0.49
N TRP A 175 19.29 -0.10 0.54
CA TRP A 175 19.24 1.19 1.20
C TRP A 175 19.60 2.35 0.27
N ASP A 176 20.65 2.20 -0.54
CA ASP A 176 21.12 3.27 -1.45
C ASP A 176 20.08 3.58 -2.51
N SER A 177 19.46 2.55 -3.10
CA SER A 177 18.32 2.69 -4.01
C SER A 177 17.13 3.37 -3.34
N SER A 178 16.86 3.06 -2.07
CA SER A 178 15.78 3.68 -1.30
C SER A 178 16.03 5.18 -1.05
N VAL A 179 17.25 5.55 -0.73
CA VAL A 179 17.66 6.96 -0.59
C VAL A 179 17.49 7.70 -1.91
N ARG A 180 17.90 7.09 -3.04
CA ARG A 180 17.71 7.66 -4.37
C ARG A 180 16.22 7.89 -4.67
N VAL A 181 15.35 6.91 -4.40
CA VAL A 181 13.89 7.05 -4.60
C VAL A 181 13.35 8.22 -3.78
N MET A 182 13.73 8.32 -2.51
CA MET A 182 13.30 9.44 -1.65
C MET A 182 13.76 10.78 -2.17
N GLN A 183 15.02 10.89 -2.67
CA GLN A 183 15.54 12.12 -3.25
C GLN A 183 14.76 12.51 -4.51
N THR A 184 14.55 11.58 -5.44
CA THR A 184 13.78 11.80 -6.67
C THR A 184 12.37 12.32 -6.35
N LEU A 185 11.67 11.72 -5.39
CA LEU A 185 10.33 12.15 -4.98
C LEU A 185 10.36 13.52 -4.29
N SER A 186 11.35 13.79 -3.44
CA SER A 186 11.52 15.08 -2.80
C SER A 186 11.68 16.21 -3.83
N ASP A 187 12.50 15.99 -4.84
CA ASP A 187 12.76 16.97 -5.89
C ASP A 187 11.52 17.18 -6.79
N ALA A 188 10.79 16.10 -7.09
CA ALA A 188 9.51 16.18 -7.80
C ALA A 188 8.45 17.01 -7.03
N VAL A 189 8.36 16.81 -5.71
CA VAL A 189 7.44 17.58 -4.87
C VAL A 189 7.84 19.05 -4.80
N LYS A 190 9.15 19.35 -4.73
CA LYS A 190 9.65 20.75 -4.81
C LYS A 190 9.29 21.39 -6.15
N ALA A 191 9.55 20.70 -7.26
CA ALA A 191 9.19 21.18 -8.59
C ALA A 191 7.69 21.46 -8.75
N ARG A 192 6.84 20.62 -8.14
CA ARG A 192 5.37 20.83 -8.14
C ARG A 192 4.94 22.06 -7.34
N ARG A 193 5.69 22.41 -6.30
CA ARG A 193 5.34 23.55 -5.40
C ARG A 193 5.78 24.90 -5.93
N GLY A 194 6.63 24.92 -6.96
CA GLY A 194 7.17 26.12 -7.63
C GLY A 194 8.31 26.69 -6.84
#